data_6bc388477d5f8851c9b40d92e2f476d2
#
_entry.id   6bc388477d5f8851c9b40d92e2f476d2
#
_cell.length_a   1.000
_cell.length_b   1.000
_cell.length_c   1.000
_cell.angle_alpha   90.00
_cell.angle_beta   90.00
_cell.angle_gamma   90.00
#
_symmetry.space_group_name_H-M   'P 1'
#
loop_
_entity.id
_entity.type
_entity.pdbx_description
1 polymer ?
#
loop_
_entity_poly.entity_id
_entity_poly.type
_entity_poly.pdbx_seq_one_letter_code
_entity_poly.pdbx_strand_id
1 'polypeptide(L)'
;METICLLLAYKIRYPDKIYLLRGNHEDAKINRIYGFYDECKRRFNVRLWKIFTDCFNCLPVAALIDEKIFCMHGGLSPELQNLDQINEIQRPTEIPDNGLLCDLLWSDPDPRIKGWSDSDRGVSCTFGADTVAEFLDKNDLDLICRGHQVYCFLFQ
;
A
#
# COMPACT_ATOMS: atom_id res chain seq x y z
N MET A 1 -4.91 13.79 -11.35
CA MET A 1 -4.07 13.58 -12.56
C MET A 1 -2.67 14.19 -12.37
N GLU A 2 -2.56 15.47 -12.11
CA GLU A 2 -1.28 16.20 -12.04
C GLU A 2 -0.31 15.59 -11.04
N THR A 3 -0.77 15.23 -9.85
CA THR A 3 0.04 14.63 -8.79
C THR A 3 0.73 13.36 -9.25
N ILE A 4 -0.02 12.41 -9.81
CA ILE A 4 0.56 11.14 -10.27
C ILE A 4 1.51 11.33 -11.45
N CYS A 5 1.17 12.22 -12.39
CA CYS A 5 2.06 12.55 -13.50
C CYS A 5 3.37 13.17 -13.02
N LEU A 6 3.32 14.07 -12.03
CA LEU A 6 4.52 14.67 -11.44
C LEU A 6 5.39 13.61 -10.75
N LEU A 7 4.78 12.72 -9.95
CA LEU A 7 5.51 11.65 -9.26
C LEU A 7 6.17 10.68 -10.25
N LEU A 8 5.45 10.28 -11.30
CA LEU A 8 6.01 9.44 -12.36
C LEU A 8 7.14 10.15 -13.13
N ALA A 9 6.99 11.45 -13.41
CA ALA A 9 8.05 12.24 -14.03
C ALA A 9 9.32 12.30 -13.15
N TYR A 10 9.17 12.47 -11.84
CA TYR A 10 10.29 12.38 -10.90
C TYR A 10 10.90 10.98 -10.87
N LYS A 11 10.08 9.91 -10.87
CA LYS A 11 10.60 8.53 -10.92
C LYS A 11 11.42 8.27 -12.18
N ILE A 12 10.96 8.76 -13.34
CA ILE A 12 11.69 8.65 -14.61
C ILE A 12 12.99 9.47 -14.57
N ARG A 13 12.94 10.68 -14.03
CA ARG A 13 14.08 11.59 -13.99
C ARG A 13 15.15 11.18 -12.96
N TYR A 14 14.72 10.60 -11.84
CA TYR A 14 15.59 10.25 -10.71
C TYR A 14 15.31 8.82 -10.22
N PRO A 15 15.53 7.79 -11.06
CA PRO A 15 15.09 6.41 -10.79
C PRO A 15 15.68 5.82 -9.50
N ASP A 16 16.89 6.23 -9.13
CA ASP A 16 17.61 5.72 -7.95
C ASP A 16 17.35 6.56 -6.68
N LYS A 17 16.56 7.62 -6.78
CA LYS A 17 16.27 8.52 -5.65
C LYS A 17 14.81 8.62 -5.28
N ILE A 18 13.91 8.24 -6.18
CA ILE A 18 12.47 8.31 -6.00
C ILE A 18 11.91 6.90 -6.07
N TYR A 19 11.22 6.49 -5.01
CA TYR A 19 10.55 5.20 -4.91
C TYR A 19 9.06 5.45 -4.67
N LEU A 20 8.22 4.88 -5.52
CA LEU A 20 6.77 4.99 -5.42
C LEU A 20 6.23 3.63 -5.02
N LEU A 21 5.47 3.59 -3.93
CA LEU A 21 4.77 2.39 -3.49
C LEU A 21 3.31 2.45 -3.93
N ARG A 22 2.76 1.28 -4.23
CA ARG A 22 1.37 1.11 -4.58
C ARG A 22 0.49 1.33 -3.35
N GLY A 23 -0.58 2.11 -3.50
CA GLY A 23 -1.65 2.20 -2.53
C GLY A 23 -2.89 1.43 -2.99
N ASN A 24 -3.88 1.34 -2.12
CA ASN A 24 -5.14 0.64 -2.40
C ASN A 24 -6.00 1.33 -3.48
N HIS A 25 -5.79 2.64 -3.74
CA HIS A 25 -6.44 3.35 -4.84
C HIS A 25 -5.74 3.16 -6.19
N GLU A 26 -4.55 2.60 -6.22
CA GLU A 26 -3.85 2.16 -7.43
C GLU A 26 -4.37 0.78 -7.88
N ASP A 27 -5.71 0.65 -7.89
CA ASP A 27 -6.51 -0.49 -8.29
C ASP A 27 -7.66 -0.04 -9.21
N ALA A 28 -7.89 -0.77 -10.31
CA ALA A 28 -8.92 -0.43 -11.27
C ALA A 28 -10.34 -0.44 -10.67
N LYS A 29 -10.64 -1.37 -9.75
CA LYS A 29 -11.94 -1.46 -9.07
C LYS A 29 -12.18 -0.21 -8.22
N ILE A 30 -11.17 0.20 -7.44
CA ILE A 30 -11.26 1.29 -6.49
C ILE A 30 -11.21 2.65 -7.19
N ASN A 31 -10.23 2.91 -8.05
CA ASN A 31 -10.06 4.21 -8.68
C ASN A 31 -11.18 4.53 -9.69
N ARG A 32 -11.91 3.51 -10.16
CA ARG A 32 -13.09 3.68 -10.98
C ARG A 32 -14.27 4.27 -10.19
N ILE A 33 -14.43 3.83 -8.92
CA ILE A 33 -15.51 4.30 -8.03
C ILE A 33 -15.17 5.69 -7.46
N TYR A 34 -13.91 5.92 -7.11
CA TYR A 34 -13.45 7.14 -6.45
C TYR A 34 -12.98 8.25 -7.40
N GLY A 35 -13.35 8.17 -8.68
CA GLY A 35 -13.35 9.29 -9.61
C GLY A 35 -12.13 9.43 -10.52
N PHE A 36 -11.05 8.65 -10.34
CA PHE A 36 -9.89 8.75 -11.24
C PHE A 36 -10.21 8.31 -12.68
N TYR A 37 -11.06 7.26 -12.83
CA TYR A 37 -11.58 6.86 -14.13
C TYR A 37 -12.33 8.01 -14.81
N ASP A 38 -13.24 8.67 -14.08
CA ASP A 38 -14.04 9.77 -14.63
C ASP A 38 -13.17 10.98 -14.96
N GLU A 39 -12.14 11.27 -14.16
CA GLU A 39 -11.16 12.30 -14.47
C GLU A 39 -10.41 12.01 -15.77
N CYS A 40 -9.90 10.78 -15.93
CA CYS A 40 -9.23 10.36 -17.17
C CYS A 40 -10.17 10.45 -18.37
N LYS A 41 -11.38 9.91 -18.25
CA LYS A 41 -12.37 9.91 -19.32
C LYS A 41 -12.79 11.31 -19.74
N ARG A 42 -13.01 12.21 -18.79
CA ARG A 42 -13.48 13.58 -19.04
C ARG A 42 -12.39 14.47 -19.62
N ARG A 43 -11.17 14.38 -19.09
CA ARG A 43 -10.03 15.27 -19.51
C ARG A 43 -9.27 14.74 -20.71
N PHE A 44 -9.30 13.43 -20.92
CA PHE A 44 -8.56 12.74 -21.98
C PHE A 44 -9.42 11.64 -22.62
N ASN A 45 -9.21 10.39 -22.23
CA ASN A 45 -9.97 9.24 -22.73
C ASN A 45 -9.78 8.00 -21.85
N VAL A 46 -10.61 6.97 -22.08
CA VAL A 46 -10.56 5.70 -21.34
C VAL A 46 -9.26 4.92 -21.57
N ARG A 47 -8.62 5.10 -22.74
CA ARG A 47 -7.33 4.44 -23.02
C ARG A 47 -6.24 4.89 -22.06
N LEU A 48 -6.21 6.18 -21.70
CA LEU A 48 -5.28 6.71 -20.72
C LEU A 48 -5.48 6.06 -19.35
N TRP A 49 -6.72 5.89 -18.90
CA TRP A 49 -7.00 5.19 -17.65
C TRP A 49 -6.50 3.74 -17.65
N LYS A 50 -6.64 3.01 -18.77
CA LYS A 50 -6.08 1.65 -18.91
C LYS A 50 -4.56 1.64 -18.80
N ILE A 51 -3.88 2.62 -19.42
CA ILE A 51 -2.42 2.76 -19.33
C ILE A 51 -1.98 3.02 -17.87
N PHE A 52 -2.71 3.85 -17.12
CA PHE A 52 -2.45 4.04 -15.69
C PHE A 52 -2.68 2.74 -14.91
N THR A 53 -3.73 1.99 -15.20
CA THR A 53 -4.00 0.69 -14.57
C THR A 53 -2.83 -0.28 -14.78
N ASP A 54 -2.35 -0.40 -16.00
CA ASP A 54 -1.19 -1.25 -16.32
C ASP A 54 0.07 -0.78 -15.56
N CYS A 55 0.29 0.53 -15.48
CA CYS A 55 1.39 1.11 -14.71
C CYS A 55 1.24 0.81 -13.21
N PHE A 56 0.06 0.97 -12.64
CA PHE A 56 -0.22 0.72 -11.22
C PHE A 56 -0.02 -0.75 -10.85
N ASN A 57 -0.39 -1.67 -11.73
CA ASN A 57 -0.15 -3.10 -11.54
C ASN A 57 1.33 -3.49 -11.48
N CYS A 58 2.22 -2.62 -11.96
CA CYS A 58 3.67 -2.82 -11.90
C CYS A 58 4.33 -2.17 -10.66
N LEU A 59 3.62 -1.33 -9.91
CA LEU A 59 4.20 -0.65 -8.75
C LEU A 59 4.61 -1.65 -7.66
N PRO A 60 5.75 -1.44 -6.98
CA PRO A 60 6.10 -2.21 -5.80
C PRO A 60 5.13 -1.93 -4.65
N VAL A 61 4.89 -2.93 -3.82
CA VAL A 61 3.89 -2.86 -2.73
C VAL A 61 4.50 -2.52 -1.38
N ALA A 62 5.80 -2.74 -1.23
CA ALA A 62 6.54 -2.43 -0.03
C ALA A 62 7.98 -2.04 -0.35
N ALA A 63 8.66 -1.47 0.63
CA ALA A 63 10.09 -1.17 0.58
C ALA A 63 10.71 -1.37 1.97
N LEU A 64 11.97 -1.78 1.98
CA LEU A 64 12.79 -1.85 3.17
C LEU A 64 13.91 -0.81 3.06
N ILE A 65 13.99 0.10 4.04
CA ILE A 65 15.00 1.15 4.06
C ILE A 65 16.02 0.79 5.15
N ASP A 66 17.28 0.73 4.75
CA ASP A 66 18.44 0.46 5.63
C ASP A 66 18.23 -0.82 6.48
N GLU A 67 17.54 -1.82 5.93
CA GLU A 67 17.19 -3.08 6.60
C GLU A 67 16.42 -2.92 7.92
N LYS A 68 15.94 -1.73 8.24
CA LYS A 68 15.34 -1.36 9.54
C LYS A 68 13.94 -0.74 9.44
N ILE A 69 13.63 -0.06 8.35
CA ILE A 69 12.33 0.63 8.21
C ILE A 69 11.51 -0.08 7.14
N PHE A 70 10.43 -0.72 7.54
CA PHE A 70 9.51 -1.40 6.63
C PHE A 70 8.37 -0.48 6.20
N CYS A 71 8.29 -0.19 4.90
CA CYS A 71 7.35 0.76 4.31
C CYS A 71 6.31 0.04 3.48
N MET A 72 5.02 0.36 3.66
CA MET A 72 3.90 -0.07 2.81
C MET A 72 2.76 0.95 2.89
N HIS A 73 1.73 0.78 2.07
CA HIS A 73 0.57 1.68 2.11
C HIS A 73 -0.39 1.35 3.26
N GLY A 74 -0.87 0.12 3.35
CA GLY A 74 -1.78 -0.39 4.37
C GLY A 74 -1.04 -0.77 5.65
N GLY A 75 -0.77 -2.03 5.86
CA GLY A 75 -0.09 -2.51 7.06
C GLY A 75 0.32 -3.97 7.00
N LEU A 76 0.35 -4.61 8.15
CA LEU A 76 0.75 -6.00 8.30
C LEU A 76 -0.34 -6.97 7.81
N SER A 77 0.07 -8.20 7.56
CA SER A 77 -0.81 -9.34 7.22
C SER A 77 -0.57 -10.51 8.17
N PRO A 78 -1.61 -11.24 8.59
CA PRO A 78 -1.44 -12.49 9.31
C PRO A 78 -0.72 -13.57 8.49
N GLU A 79 -0.69 -13.42 7.16
CA GLU A 79 0.03 -14.31 6.25
C GLU A 79 1.52 -13.95 6.10
N LEU A 80 1.94 -12.76 6.54
CA LEU A 80 3.33 -12.28 6.43
C LEU A 80 4.20 -12.87 7.53
N GLN A 81 4.88 -13.97 7.23
CA GLN A 81 5.78 -14.65 8.16
C GLN A 81 7.23 -14.18 8.05
N ASN A 82 7.66 -13.79 6.85
CA ASN A 82 8.96 -13.21 6.57
C ASN A 82 8.88 -12.26 5.36
N LEU A 83 9.84 -11.35 5.24
CA LEU A 83 9.86 -10.33 4.19
C LEU A 83 10.09 -10.89 2.78
N ASP A 84 10.68 -12.08 2.66
CA ASP A 84 10.95 -12.71 1.35
C ASP A 84 9.66 -13.02 0.59
N GLN A 85 8.56 -13.31 1.31
CA GLN A 85 7.24 -13.54 0.71
C GLN A 85 6.79 -12.36 -0.17
N ILE A 86 7.23 -11.13 0.14
CA ILE A 86 6.89 -9.94 -0.65
C ILE A 86 7.61 -9.97 -2.00
N ASN A 87 8.83 -10.51 -2.05
CA ASN A 87 9.59 -10.66 -3.28
C ASN A 87 8.99 -11.71 -4.22
N GLU A 88 8.17 -12.63 -3.69
CA GLU A 88 7.47 -13.65 -4.46
C GLU A 88 6.23 -13.10 -5.18
N ILE A 89 5.74 -11.91 -4.80
CA ILE A 89 4.60 -11.26 -5.44
C ILE A 89 4.97 -10.87 -6.87
N GLN A 90 4.46 -11.64 -7.83
CA GLN A 90 4.71 -11.37 -9.25
C GLN A 90 4.02 -10.09 -9.70
N ARG A 91 4.71 -9.29 -10.51
CA ARG A 91 4.16 -8.08 -11.13
C ARG A 91 4.35 -8.11 -12.64
N PRO A 92 3.39 -7.62 -13.44
CA PRO A 92 2.16 -6.90 -13.03
C PRO A 92 1.13 -7.81 -12.35
N THR A 93 0.36 -7.25 -11.39
CA THR A 93 -0.71 -7.97 -10.70
C THR A 93 -1.87 -7.05 -10.32
N GLU A 94 -3.09 -7.59 -10.35
CA GLU A 94 -4.25 -6.95 -9.74
C GLU A 94 -4.26 -7.21 -8.22
N ILE A 95 -4.99 -6.38 -7.48
CA ILE A 95 -5.15 -6.58 -6.03
C ILE A 95 -6.26 -7.63 -5.82
N PRO A 96 -5.97 -8.77 -5.17
CA PRO A 96 -6.99 -9.75 -4.81
C PRO A 96 -7.88 -9.23 -3.69
N ASP A 97 -9.01 -9.88 -3.46
CA ASP A 97 -9.98 -9.47 -2.43
C ASP A 97 -9.54 -9.87 -1.00
N ASN A 98 -8.51 -10.74 -0.86
CA ASN A 98 -7.91 -11.17 0.41
C ASN A 98 -6.47 -11.62 0.23
N GLY A 99 -5.79 -11.95 1.33
CA GLY A 99 -4.42 -12.47 1.36
C GLY A 99 -3.35 -11.38 1.46
N LEU A 100 -2.08 -11.80 1.47
CA LEU A 100 -0.93 -10.95 1.76
C LEU A 100 -0.93 -9.62 0.99
N LEU A 101 -1.11 -9.65 -0.34
CA LEU A 101 -1.10 -8.44 -1.16
C LEU A 101 -2.26 -7.49 -0.82
N CYS A 102 -3.45 -8.04 -0.54
CA CYS A 102 -4.59 -7.26 -0.09
C CYS A 102 -4.26 -6.55 1.24
N ASP A 103 -3.73 -7.29 2.20
CA ASP A 103 -3.45 -6.76 3.54
C ASP A 103 -2.37 -5.67 3.53
N LEU A 104 -1.30 -5.85 2.78
CA LEU A 104 -0.25 -4.83 2.62
C LEU A 104 -0.79 -3.48 2.11
N LEU A 105 -1.96 -3.47 1.48
CA LEU A 105 -2.58 -2.28 0.90
C LEU A 105 -3.82 -1.79 1.67
N TRP A 106 -4.44 -2.63 2.52
CA TRP A 106 -5.72 -2.33 3.15
C TRP A 106 -5.77 -2.45 4.66
N SER A 107 -4.87 -3.21 5.31
CA SER A 107 -4.91 -3.42 6.75
C SER A 107 -4.57 -2.15 7.53
N ASP A 108 -5.11 -2.04 8.74
CA ASP A 108 -4.93 -0.88 9.62
C ASP A 108 -4.51 -1.29 11.04
N PRO A 109 -3.60 -0.54 11.71
CA PRO A 109 -3.38 -0.70 13.14
C PRO A 109 -4.56 -0.13 13.94
N ASP A 110 -4.92 -0.81 15.02
CA ASP A 110 -5.89 -0.33 16.02
C ASP A 110 -5.32 -0.53 17.43
N PRO A 111 -5.05 0.56 18.19
CA PRO A 111 -4.46 0.47 19.53
C PRO A 111 -5.42 -0.13 20.56
N ARG A 112 -6.71 -0.27 20.24
CA ARG A 112 -7.73 -0.82 21.15
C ARG A 112 -7.81 -2.34 21.13
N ILE A 113 -7.20 -3.00 20.13
CA ILE A 113 -7.25 -4.45 19.98
C ILE A 113 -5.92 -5.11 20.34
N LYS A 114 -5.96 -6.41 20.60
CA LYS A 114 -4.81 -7.30 20.68
C LYS A 114 -4.88 -8.33 19.56
N GLY A 115 -3.70 -8.64 18.98
CA GLY A 115 -3.65 -9.57 17.85
C GLY A 115 -4.33 -9.01 16.61
N TRP A 116 -5.16 -9.82 15.99
CA TRP A 116 -5.85 -9.54 14.73
C TRP A 116 -7.37 -9.45 14.94
N SER A 117 -8.03 -8.60 14.14
CA SER A 117 -9.49 -8.48 14.11
C SER A 117 -9.96 -8.14 12.70
N ASP A 118 -11.26 -8.29 12.46
CA ASP A 118 -11.88 -7.85 11.21
C ASP A 118 -11.77 -6.32 11.04
N SER A 119 -11.64 -5.88 9.80
CA SER A 119 -11.61 -4.46 9.47
C SER A 119 -13.02 -3.89 9.28
N ASP A 120 -13.29 -2.72 9.85
CA ASP A 120 -14.53 -1.95 9.59
C ASP A 120 -14.66 -1.49 8.12
N ARG A 121 -13.59 -1.61 7.32
CA ARG A 121 -13.63 -1.33 5.88
C ARG A 121 -14.34 -2.41 5.07
N GLY A 122 -14.64 -3.57 5.67
CA GLY A 122 -15.22 -4.73 4.98
C GLY A 122 -14.25 -5.46 4.06
N VAL A 123 -12.94 -5.16 4.14
CA VAL A 123 -11.85 -5.82 3.43
C VAL A 123 -10.62 -5.84 4.33
N SER A 124 -9.79 -6.91 4.23
CA SER A 124 -8.57 -7.08 5.03
C SER A 124 -8.86 -7.15 6.54
N CYS A 125 -7.89 -6.75 7.37
CA CYS A 125 -7.92 -6.89 8.82
C CYS A 125 -7.38 -5.65 9.54
N THR A 126 -7.57 -5.62 10.86
CA THR A 126 -6.88 -4.71 11.78
C THR A 126 -5.94 -5.49 12.69
N PHE A 127 -4.89 -4.82 13.19
CA PHE A 127 -3.86 -5.43 14.03
C PHE A 127 -3.49 -4.54 15.21
N GLY A 128 -3.20 -5.18 16.35
CA GLY A 128 -2.85 -4.52 17.60
C GLY A 128 -1.37 -4.10 17.68
N ALA A 129 -1.06 -3.31 18.72
CA ALA A 129 0.31 -2.90 19.00
C ALA A 129 1.23 -4.08 19.37
N ASP A 130 0.68 -5.12 19.98
CA ASP A 130 1.38 -6.37 20.29
C ASP A 130 1.84 -7.09 19.01
N THR A 131 1.00 -7.14 17.99
CA THR A 131 1.34 -7.71 16.66
C THR A 131 2.48 -6.92 16.00
N VAL A 132 2.44 -5.59 16.09
CA VAL A 132 3.53 -4.74 15.57
C VAL A 132 4.85 -5.03 16.29
N ALA A 133 4.83 -5.07 17.62
CA ALA A 133 6.03 -5.34 18.42
C ALA A 133 6.65 -6.72 18.10
N GLU A 134 5.81 -7.75 18.02
CA GLU A 134 6.24 -9.10 17.64
C GLU A 134 6.85 -9.14 16.22
N PHE A 135 6.21 -8.48 15.27
CA PHE A 135 6.70 -8.43 13.89
C PHE A 135 8.05 -7.71 13.77
N LEU A 136 8.21 -6.58 14.45
CA LEU A 136 9.46 -5.81 14.45
C LEU A 136 10.60 -6.64 15.07
N ASP A 137 10.38 -7.23 16.24
CA ASP A 137 11.38 -8.07 16.94
C ASP A 137 11.80 -9.27 16.09
N LYS A 138 10.81 -10.00 15.54
CA LYS A 138 11.04 -11.19 14.71
C LYS A 138 11.89 -10.91 13.46
N ASN A 139 11.73 -9.74 12.85
CA ASN A 139 12.38 -9.37 11.58
C ASN A 139 13.57 -8.41 11.77
N ASP A 140 13.99 -8.13 13.01
CA ASP A 140 15.06 -7.18 13.35
C ASP A 140 14.84 -5.78 12.75
N LEU A 141 13.58 -5.29 12.82
CA LEU A 141 13.16 -4.00 12.32
C LEU A 141 12.94 -2.99 13.45
N ASP A 142 13.14 -1.71 13.16
CA ASP A 142 12.94 -0.63 14.11
C ASP A 142 11.59 0.06 13.97
N LEU A 143 11.04 0.12 12.74
CA LEU A 143 9.89 0.95 12.43
C LEU A 143 9.07 0.41 11.25
N ILE A 144 7.74 0.59 11.34
CA ILE A 144 6.82 0.50 10.20
C ILE A 144 6.41 1.91 9.79
N CYS A 145 6.62 2.25 8.51
CA CYS A 145 6.18 3.51 7.91
C CYS A 145 5.04 3.24 6.93
N ARG A 146 3.88 3.88 7.15
CA ARG A 146 2.68 3.63 6.34
C ARG A 146 1.87 4.88 6.03
N GLY A 147 0.92 4.75 5.07
CA GLY A 147 -0.09 5.73 4.75
C GLY A 147 -1.49 5.30 5.21
N HIS A 148 -2.48 5.36 4.31
CA HIS A 148 -3.82 4.80 4.37
C HIS A 148 -4.80 5.42 5.39
N GLN A 149 -4.33 5.93 6.54
CA GLN A 149 -5.12 6.61 7.54
C GLN A 149 -4.59 8.01 7.80
N VAL A 150 -5.53 8.93 8.08
CA VAL A 150 -5.20 10.27 8.59
C VAL A 150 -5.36 10.23 10.12
N TYR A 151 -4.25 10.32 10.82
CA TYR A 151 -4.25 10.49 12.26
C TYR A 151 -4.05 11.97 12.59
N CYS A 152 -5.06 12.61 13.19
CA CYS A 152 -4.84 13.87 13.88
C CYS A 152 -4.30 13.55 15.28
N PHE A 153 -3.01 13.37 15.43
CA PHE A 153 -2.38 13.40 16.73
C PHE A 153 -2.19 14.86 17.15
N LEU A 154 -3.06 15.35 18.01
CA LEU A 154 -2.71 16.45 18.90
C LEU A 154 -1.80 15.82 19.97
N PHE A 155 -0.50 15.99 19.84
CA PHE A 155 0.41 15.76 20.95
C PHE A 155 0.13 16.82 21.99
N GLN A 156 -0.37 16.41 23.16
CA GLN A 156 -0.31 17.19 24.39
C GLN A 156 0.97 16.82 25.13
#